data_eb73512fb6230e8263d64e09582df0c1
#
_entry.id   eb73512fb6230e8263d64e09582df0c1
#
_cell.length_a   1.000
_cell.length_b   1.000
_cell.length_c   1.000
_cell.angle_alpha   90.00
_cell.angle_beta   90.00
_cell.angle_gamma   90.00
#
_symmetry.space_group_name_H-M   'P 1'
#
loop_
_entity.id
_entity.type
_entity.pdbx_description
1 polymer ?
#
loop_
_entity_poly.entity_id
_entity_poly.type
_entity_poly.pdbx_seq_one_letter_code
_entity_poly.pdbx_strand_id
1 'polypeptide(L)'
;MSERLWNILLDSFWKIFLPGLKVTIPLTVISFSIALVIATAMAMVQFANIKGLRQIARFYIWIFRGTPLLVQLFVVFYGLPRAGILIDPFPAAVLVFSLNEGAYSAETMRAALEAVPAGQLEAGYCVGMSYLQIMRRIILPQAMRTAFPPLSHSLIAMVKDTSLAANITVTEMFMVTQRIVARTHEPLALYIEVGLIYLLFSTVLTKLQGIGEKKLSTYQKKGE
;
A
#
# COMPACT_ATOMS: atom_id res chain seq x y z
N MET A 1 -38.23 -4.52 2.80
CA MET A 1 -37.35 -3.39 3.16
C MET A 1 -38.21 -2.15 3.20
N SER A 2 -38.19 -1.33 4.26
CA SER A 2 -39.07 -0.14 4.35
C SER A 2 -38.66 0.89 3.31
N GLU A 3 -39.59 1.65 2.74
CA GLU A 3 -39.32 2.75 1.79
C GLU A 3 -38.30 3.75 2.37
N ARG A 4 -38.35 3.99 3.66
CA ARG A 4 -37.40 4.82 4.40
C ARG A 4 -35.97 4.31 4.24
N LEU A 5 -35.72 3.01 4.41
CA LEU A 5 -34.39 2.42 4.31
C LEU A 5 -33.86 2.53 2.90
N TRP A 6 -34.71 2.30 1.89
CA TRP A 6 -34.33 2.42 0.49
C TRP A 6 -33.91 3.86 0.13
N ASN A 7 -34.66 4.84 0.59
CA ASN A 7 -34.32 6.25 0.39
C ASN A 7 -33.02 6.66 1.08
N ILE A 8 -32.74 6.10 2.28
CA ILE A 8 -31.46 6.33 2.98
C ILE A 8 -30.30 5.79 2.14
N LEU A 9 -30.38 4.57 1.63
CA LEU A 9 -29.31 3.94 0.84
C LEU A 9 -29.06 4.69 -0.48
N LEU A 10 -30.11 5.10 -1.18
CA LEU A 10 -29.94 5.88 -2.42
C LEU A 10 -29.28 7.26 -2.17
N ASP A 11 -29.64 7.92 -1.07
CA ASP A 11 -29.06 9.21 -0.68
C ASP A 11 -27.61 9.07 -0.16
N SER A 12 -27.30 7.98 0.56
CA SER A 12 -25.99 7.72 1.14
C SER A 12 -24.96 7.25 0.10
N PHE A 13 -25.38 6.54 -0.94
CA PHE A 13 -24.46 5.97 -1.93
C PHE A 13 -23.48 6.99 -2.50
N TRP A 14 -23.96 8.10 -3.05
CA TRP A 14 -23.09 9.13 -3.61
C TRP A 14 -22.31 9.87 -2.53
N LYS A 15 -22.86 10.04 -1.34
CA LYS A 15 -22.17 10.67 -0.20
C LYS A 15 -20.98 9.84 0.29
N ILE A 16 -21.03 8.51 0.15
CA ILE A 16 -19.96 7.59 0.50
C ILE A 16 -19.01 7.39 -0.68
N PHE A 17 -19.52 7.22 -1.89
CA PHE A 17 -18.73 6.92 -3.08
C PHE A 17 -17.78 8.07 -3.48
N LEU A 18 -18.24 9.33 -3.42
CA LEU A 18 -17.42 10.48 -3.80
C LEU A 18 -16.18 10.68 -2.91
N PRO A 19 -16.26 10.59 -1.56
CA PRO A 19 -15.07 10.54 -0.71
C PRO A 19 -14.13 9.37 -1.06
N GLY A 20 -14.67 8.25 -1.52
CA GLY A 20 -13.87 7.15 -2.06
C GLY A 20 -12.93 7.60 -3.17
N LEU A 21 -13.46 8.29 -4.16
CA LEU A 21 -12.68 8.81 -5.29
C LEU A 21 -11.77 9.99 -4.91
N LYS A 22 -12.24 10.89 -4.02
CA LYS A 22 -11.55 12.15 -3.71
C LYS A 22 -10.55 12.04 -2.56
N VAL A 23 -10.70 11.07 -1.67
CA VAL A 23 -9.89 10.92 -0.46
C VAL A 23 -9.24 9.53 -0.40
N THR A 24 -10.04 8.45 -0.41
CA THR A 24 -9.53 7.07 -0.28
C THR A 24 -8.54 6.73 -1.39
N ILE A 25 -8.90 6.94 -2.66
CA ILE A 25 -8.00 6.63 -3.79
C ILE A 25 -6.74 7.52 -3.79
N PRO A 26 -6.81 8.85 -3.67
CA PRO A 26 -5.60 9.68 -3.56
C PRO A 26 -4.71 9.30 -2.37
N LEU A 27 -5.29 9.05 -1.18
CA LEU A 27 -4.55 8.59 -0.01
C LEU A 27 -3.77 7.30 -0.31
N THR A 28 -4.44 6.32 -0.90
CA THR A 28 -3.82 5.05 -1.31
C THR A 28 -2.70 5.26 -2.31
N VAL A 29 -2.95 5.99 -3.41
CA VAL A 29 -1.98 6.17 -4.49
C VAL A 29 -0.74 6.93 -4.02
N ILE A 30 -0.93 8.01 -3.28
CA ILE A 30 0.19 8.82 -2.75
C ILE A 30 1.01 7.99 -1.77
N SER A 31 0.35 7.37 -0.77
CA SER A 31 1.04 6.58 0.25
C SER A 31 1.77 5.38 -0.36
N PHE A 32 1.15 4.67 -1.28
CA PHE A 32 1.76 3.52 -1.94
C PHE A 32 2.94 3.91 -2.83
N SER A 33 2.86 5.03 -3.53
CA SER A 33 3.97 5.54 -4.35
C SER A 33 5.20 5.87 -3.49
N ILE A 34 5.00 6.53 -2.35
CA ILE A 34 6.07 6.83 -1.39
C ILE A 34 6.59 5.52 -0.77
N ALA A 35 5.69 4.60 -0.40
CA ALA A 35 6.05 3.29 0.13
C ALA A 35 6.95 2.49 -0.82
N LEU A 36 6.68 2.50 -2.13
CA LEU A 36 7.51 1.83 -3.12
C LEU A 36 8.92 2.42 -3.21
N VAL A 37 9.07 3.74 -3.09
CA VAL A 37 10.39 4.39 -3.04
C VAL A 37 11.16 3.94 -1.80
N ILE A 38 10.52 3.99 -0.63
CA ILE A 38 11.12 3.53 0.63
C ILE A 38 11.49 2.04 0.54
N ALA A 39 10.56 1.22 0.06
CA ALA A 39 10.74 -0.22 -0.09
C ALA A 39 11.94 -0.56 -0.98
N THR A 40 12.03 0.10 -2.13
CA THR A 40 13.14 -0.11 -3.08
C THR A 40 14.48 0.25 -2.43
N ALA A 41 14.55 1.41 -1.76
CA ALA A 41 15.76 1.84 -1.07
C ALA A 41 16.17 0.83 0.02
N MET A 42 15.24 0.42 0.88
CA MET A 42 15.50 -0.52 1.97
C MET A 42 15.87 -1.92 1.45
N ALA A 43 15.19 -2.42 0.42
CA ALA A 43 15.50 -3.70 -0.19
C ALA A 43 16.92 -3.70 -0.84
N MET A 44 17.27 -2.65 -1.56
CA MET A 44 18.59 -2.53 -2.18
C MET A 44 19.71 -2.43 -1.14
N VAL A 45 19.52 -1.67 -0.07
CA VAL A 45 20.47 -1.59 1.05
C VAL A 45 20.71 -2.95 1.69
N GLN A 46 19.65 -3.73 1.90
CA GLN A 46 19.73 -5.07 2.46
C GLN A 46 20.42 -6.04 1.48
N PHE A 47 20.04 -6.03 0.21
CA PHE A 47 20.59 -6.89 -0.84
C PHE A 47 22.08 -6.62 -1.09
N ALA A 48 22.49 -5.36 -1.17
CA ALA A 48 23.89 -4.95 -1.32
C ALA A 48 24.73 -5.19 -0.05
N ASN A 49 24.10 -5.59 1.06
CA ASN A 49 24.77 -5.90 2.33
C ASN A 49 25.67 -4.77 2.87
N ILE A 50 25.24 -3.51 2.69
CA ILE A 50 26.01 -2.33 3.14
C ILE A 50 26.01 -2.30 4.66
N LYS A 51 27.19 -2.50 5.28
CA LYS A 51 27.35 -2.53 6.74
C LYS A 51 26.86 -1.21 7.36
N GLY A 52 26.14 -1.29 8.48
CA GLY A 52 25.52 -0.13 9.15
C GLY A 52 24.14 0.22 8.56
N LEU A 53 24.04 0.55 7.28
CA LEU A 53 22.74 0.86 6.64
C LEU A 53 21.78 -0.33 6.66
N ARG A 54 22.28 -1.55 6.47
CA ARG A 54 21.50 -2.78 6.61
C ARG A 54 20.87 -2.92 8.01
N GLN A 55 21.59 -2.54 9.05
CA GLN A 55 21.07 -2.61 10.42
C GLN A 55 19.95 -1.58 10.64
N ILE A 56 20.12 -0.36 10.12
CA ILE A 56 19.09 0.69 10.16
C ILE A 56 17.84 0.24 9.40
N ALA A 57 18.01 -0.31 8.18
CA ALA A 57 16.89 -0.83 7.39
C ALA A 57 16.13 -1.94 8.14
N ARG A 58 16.87 -2.89 8.76
CA ARG A 58 16.26 -3.96 9.57
C ARG A 58 15.52 -3.44 10.78
N PHE A 59 16.08 -2.45 11.47
CA PHE A 59 15.47 -1.83 12.64
C PHE A 59 14.16 -1.13 12.26
N TYR A 60 14.17 -0.36 11.16
CA TYR A 60 12.96 0.25 10.60
C TYR A 60 11.89 -0.79 10.29
N ILE A 61 12.24 -1.82 9.51
CA ILE A 61 11.32 -2.88 9.12
C ILE A 61 10.77 -3.61 10.35
N TRP A 62 11.61 -3.89 11.33
CA TRP A 62 11.22 -4.54 12.58
C TRP A 62 10.17 -3.73 13.35
N ILE A 63 10.35 -2.41 13.50
CA ILE A 63 9.37 -1.54 14.19
C ILE A 63 8.04 -1.52 13.46
N PHE A 64 8.06 -1.19 12.16
CA PHE A 64 6.81 -0.95 11.43
C PHE A 64 6.03 -2.22 11.15
N ARG A 65 6.69 -3.37 11.00
CA ARG A 65 6.00 -4.67 10.86
C ARG A 65 5.65 -5.30 12.21
N GLY A 66 6.31 -4.90 13.28
CA GLY A 66 6.08 -5.42 14.63
C GLY A 66 5.01 -4.65 15.43
N THR A 67 4.48 -3.55 14.90
CA THR A 67 3.47 -2.72 15.58
C THR A 67 2.20 -2.56 14.73
N PRO A 68 0.99 -2.49 15.36
CA PRO A 68 -0.25 -2.31 14.61
C PRO A 68 -0.30 -0.94 13.90
N LEU A 69 -0.78 -0.92 12.66
CA LEU A 69 -0.93 0.29 11.86
C LEU A 69 -1.77 1.38 12.57
N LEU A 70 -2.87 0.98 13.23
CA LEU A 70 -3.71 1.91 13.98
C LEU A 70 -2.94 2.60 15.13
N VAL A 71 -2.07 1.86 15.82
CA VAL A 71 -1.24 2.42 16.90
C VAL A 71 -0.26 3.44 16.32
N GLN A 72 0.35 3.13 15.18
CA GLN A 72 1.25 4.07 14.47
C GLN A 72 0.53 5.37 14.08
N LEU A 73 -0.71 5.27 13.58
CA LEU A 73 -1.56 6.44 13.29
C LEU A 73 -1.79 7.28 14.55
N PHE A 74 -2.09 6.66 15.67
CA PHE A 74 -2.33 7.38 16.93
C PHE A 74 -1.07 8.02 17.49
N VAL A 75 0.08 7.35 17.42
CA VAL A 75 1.36 7.91 17.86
C VAL A 75 1.70 9.17 17.04
N VAL A 76 1.52 9.14 15.73
CA VAL A 76 1.81 10.30 14.88
C VAL A 76 0.80 11.41 15.10
N PHE A 77 -0.49 11.12 15.07
CA PHE A 77 -1.53 12.14 15.08
C PHE A 77 -1.81 12.72 16.46
N TYR A 78 -1.83 11.90 17.52
CA TYR A 78 -2.11 12.35 18.89
C TYR A 78 -0.85 12.48 19.74
N GLY A 79 0.23 11.79 19.41
CA GLY A 79 1.46 11.80 20.17
C GLY A 79 2.40 12.96 19.84
N LEU A 80 2.66 13.21 18.54
CA LEU A 80 3.59 14.27 18.10
C LEU A 80 3.17 15.70 18.50
N PRO A 81 1.89 16.06 18.61
CA PRO A 81 1.49 17.36 19.12
C PRO A 81 2.05 17.70 20.49
N ARG A 82 2.28 16.70 21.36
CA ARG A 82 2.93 16.92 22.66
C ARG A 82 4.41 17.33 22.56
N ALA A 83 5.04 17.02 21.42
CA ALA A 83 6.39 17.47 21.08
C ALA A 83 6.38 18.78 20.25
N GLY A 84 5.23 19.42 20.10
CA GLY A 84 5.07 20.67 19.34
C GLY A 84 4.94 20.47 17.83
N ILE A 85 4.81 19.21 17.35
CA ILE A 85 4.70 18.90 15.93
C ILE A 85 3.23 18.62 15.59
N LEU A 86 2.57 19.58 14.97
CA LEU A 86 1.19 19.45 14.50
C LEU A 86 1.17 19.04 13.04
N ILE A 87 0.47 17.96 12.74
CA ILE A 87 0.31 17.43 11.37
C ILE A 87 -1.19 17.27 11.11
N ASP A 88 -1.67 17.79 9.99
CA ASP A 88 -3.06 17.60 9.57
C ASP A 88 -3.38 16.12 9.33
N PRO A 89 -4.65 15.70 9.50
CA PRO A 89 -5.06 14.29 9.42
C PRO A 89 -4.62 13.58 8.12
N PHE A 90 -4.82 14.20 6.97
CA PHE A 90 -4.48 13.58 5.69
C PHE A 90 -2.96 13.39 5.49
N PRO A 91 -2.08 14.39 5.68
CA PRO A 91 -0.63 14.20 5.68
C PRO A 91 -0.14 13.20 6.74
N ALA A 92 -0.72 13.17 7.93
CA ALA A 92 -0.39 12.19 8.97
C ALA A 92 -0.70 10.77 8.51
N ALA A 93 -1.88 10.55 7.89
CA ALA A 93 -2.23 9.28 7.29
C ALA A 93 -1.25 8.90 6.16
N VAL A 94 -0.96 9.81 5.22
CA VAL A 94 0.02 9.57 4.14
C VAL A 94 1.36 9.12 4.71
N LEU A 95 1.89 9.82 5.71
CA LEU A 95 3.17 9.49 6.34
C LEU A 95 3.16 8.08 6.92
N VAL A 96 2.16 7.76 7.74
CA VAL A 96 2.09 6.47 8.44
C VAL A 96 1.87 5.31 7.48
N PHE A 97 0.94 5.43 6.54
CA PHE A 97 0.70 4.40 5.52
C PHE A 97 1.94 4.17 4.65
N SER A 98 2.64 5.24 4.28
CA SER A 98 3.88 5.13 3.48
C SER A 98 4.98 4.40 4.24
N LEU A 99 5.17 4.70 5.52
CA LEU A 99 6.19 4.05 6.33
C LEU A 99 5.81 2.59 6.65
N ASN A 100 4.55 2.33 6.97
CA ASN A 100 4.10 0.97 7.27
C ASN A 100 4.22 0.07 6.04
N GLU A 101 3.57 0.44 4.93
CA GLU A 101 3.60 -0.34 3.69
C GLU A 101 5.01 -0.40 3.10
N GLY A 102 5.81 0.66 3.23
CA GLY A 102 7.21 0.68 2.83
C GLY A 102 8.03 -0.43 3.51
N ALA A 103 7.75 -0.73 4.78
CA ALA A 103 8.41 -1.81 5.51
C ALA A 103 7.98 -3.20 5.03
N TYR A 104 6.68 -3.41 4.74
CA TYR A 104 6.17 -4.67 4.19
C TYR A 104 6.67 -4.90 2.77
N SER A 105 6.54 -3.89 1.91
CA SER A 105 6.99 -3.94 0.52
C SER A 105 8.50 -4.09 0.39
N ALA A 106 9.30 -3.58 1.35
CA ALA A 106 10.75 -3.77 1.37
C ALA A 106 11.15 -5.24 1.47
N GLU A 107 10.48 -6.02 2.33
CA GLU A 107 10.71 -7.46 2.44
C GLU A 107 10.26 -8.22 1.19
N THR A 108 9.13 -7.83 0.60
CA THR A 108 8.66 -8.38 -0.67
C THR A 108 9.68 -8.15 -1.79
N MET A 109 10.21 -6.94 -1.91
CA MET A 109 11.21 -6.61 -2.92
C MET A 109 12.55 -7.29 -2.64
N ARG A 110 12.98 -7.38 -1.37
CA ARG A 110 14.18 -8.12 -1.00
C ARG A 110 14.07 -9.59 -1.39
N ALA A 111 12.96 -10.25 -1.05
CA ALA A 111 12.71 -11.63 -1.43
C ALA A 111 12.71 -11.84 -2.96
N ALA A 112 12.15 -10.89 -3.70
CA ALA A 112 12.15 -10.93 -5.16
C ALA A 112 13.56 -10.75 -5.76
N LEU A 113 14.40 -9.91 -5.16
CA LEU A 113 15.81 -9.76 -5.56
C LEU A 113 16.62 -11.04 -5.28
N GLU A 114 16.40 -11.66 -4.12
CA GLU A 114 17.07 -12.91 -3.72
C GLU A 114 16.58 -14.14 -4.53
N ALA A 115 15.38 -14.08 -5.10
CA ALA A 115 14.87 -15.13 -5.98
C ALA A 115 15.54 -15.16 -7.36
N VAL A 116 16.25 -14.10 -7.77
CA VAL A 116 17.00 -14.11 -9.02
C VAL A 116 18.23 -15.01 -8.85
N PRO A 117 18.44 -16.00 -9.74
CA PRO A 117 19.59 -16.93 -9.61
C PRO A 117 20.93 -16.19 -9.54
N ALA A 118 21.79 -16.55 -8.59
CA ALA A 118 23.10 -15.93 -8.38
C ALA A 118 23.99 -15.95 -9.65
N GLY A 119 23.87 -17.00 -10.47
CA GLY A 119 24.55 -17.10 -11.75
C GLY A 119 24.29 -15.96 -12.72
N GLN A 120 23.16 -15.24 -12.58
CA GLN A 120 22.87 -14.04 -13.39
C GLN A 120 23.82 -12.88 -13.03
N LEU A 121 24.17 -12.75 -11.75
CA LEU A 121 25.13 -11.76 -11.28
C LEU A 121 26.55 -12.12 -11.76
N GLU A 122 26.93 -13.40 -11.61
CA GLU A 122 28.23 -13.93 -12.01
C GLU A 122 28.43 -13.81 -13.53
N ALA A 123 27.44 -14.21 -14.33
CA ALA A 123 27.48 -14.08 -15.78
C ALA A 123 27.65 -12.62 -16.23
N GLY A 124 26.99 -11.67 -15.56
CA GLY A 124 27.18 -10.26 -15.83
C GLY A 124 28.62 -9.78 -15.61
N TYR A 125 29.27 -10.24 -14.52
CA TYR A 125 30.66 -9.92 -14.28
C TYR A 125 31.61 -10.57 -15.31
N CYS A 126 31.36 -11.79 -15.75
CA CYS A 126 32.15 -12.49 -16.76
C CYS A 126 32.18 -11.75 -18.10
N VAL A 127 31.12 -11.02 -18.44
CA VAL A 127 31.08 -10.18 -19.66
C VAL A 127 31.51 -8.73 -19.43
N GLY A 128 32.11 -8.42 -18.27
CA GLY A 128 32.66 -7.11 -17.95
C GLY A 128 31.67 -6.04 -17.55
N MET A 129 30.43 -6.42 -17.16
CA MET A 129 29.46 -5.45 -16.69
C MET A 129 29.78 -4.99 -15.27
N SER A 130 29.56 -3.69 -15.00
CA SER A 130 29.61 -3.16 -13.64
C SER A 130 28.41 -3.62 -12.84
N TYR A 131 28.51 -3.62 -11.50
CA TYR A 131 27.40 -3.97 -10.59
C TYR A 131 26.12 -3.20 -10.93
N LEU A 132 26.22 -1.89 -11.16
CA LEU A 132 25.05 -1.06 -11.49
C LEU A 132 24.40 -1.45 -12.83
N GLN A 133 25.23 -1.81 -13.82
CA GLN A 133 24.75 -2.30 -15.11
C GLN A 133 24.02 -3.63 -14.96
N ILE A 134 24.57 -4.57 -14.18
CA ILE A 134 23.95 -5.86 -13.89
C ILE A 134 22.61 -5.64 -13.16
N MET A 135 22.62 -4.84 -12.09
CA MET A 135 21.39 -4.54 -11.35
C MET A 135 20.30 -3.96 -12.25
N ARG A 136 20.63 -2.92 -13.02
CA ARG A 136 19.63 -2.22 -13.84
C ARG A 136 19.13 -3.03 -15.03
N ARG A 137 20.01 -3.81 -15.68
CA ARG A 137 19.68 -4.49 -16.95
C ARG A 137 19.25 -5.95 -16.76
N ILE A 138 19.70 -6.61 -15.69
CA ILE A 138 19.47 -8.05 -15.48
C ILE A 138 18.64 -8.31 -14.23
N ILE A 139 19.09 -7.89 -13.05
CA ILE A 139 18.51 -8.30 -11.77
C ILE A 139 17.16 -7.59 -11.53
N LEU A 140 17.12 -6.25 -11.55
CA LEU A 140 15.90 -5.49 -11.26
C LEU A 140 14.74 -5.83 -12.18
N PRO A 141 14.89 -5.97 -13.52
CA PRO A 141 13.77 -6.35 -14.36
C PRO A 141 13.18 -7.72 -14.04
N GLN A 142 14.01 -8.68 -13.62
CA GLN A 142 13.56 -10.01 -13.20
C GLN A 142 12.88 -9.95 -11.83
N ALA A 143 13.51 -9.30 -10.85
CA ALA A 143 12.98 -9.11 -9.52
C ALA A 143 11.63 -8.37 -9.52
N MET A 144 11.49 -7.32 -10.35
CA MET A 144 10.23 -6.57 -10.47
C MET A 144 9.07 -7.42 -10.98
N ARG A 145 9.34 -8.37 -11.88
CA ARG A 145 8.29 -9.32 -12.32
C ARG A 145 7.81 -10.21 -11.20
N THR A 146 8.74 -10.72 -10.38
CA THR A 146 8.43 -11.54 -9.20
C THR A 146 7.74 -10.73 -8.11
N ALA A 147 8.13 -9.47 -7.92
CA ALA A 147 7.55 -8.58 -6.92
C ALA A 147 6.17 -8.03 -7.31
N PHE A 148 5.85 -7.92 -8.59
CA PHE A 148 4.64 -7.24 -9.06
C PHE A 148 3.33 -7.82 -8.50
N PRO A 149 3.07 -9.15 -8.50
CA PRO A 149 1.85 -9.70 -7.94
C PRO A 149 1.66 -9.38 -6.46
N PRO A 150 2.62 -9.65 -5.56
CA PRO A 150 2.46 -9.34 -4.13
C PRO A 150 2.37 -7.83 -3.87
N LEU A 151 3.11 -6.98 -4.59
CA LEU A 151 3.01 -5.52 -4.44
C LEU A 151 1.64 -5.00 -4.90
N SER A 152 1.09 -5.54 -5.98
CA SER A 152 -0.25 -5.18 -6.42
C SER A 152 -1.32 -5.62 -5.41
N HIS A 153 -1.13 -6.77 -4.77
CA HIS A 153 -2.01 -7.22 -3.69
C HIS A 153 -1.95 -6.27 -2.49
N SER A 154 -0.75 -5.81 -2.11
CA SER A 154 -0.57 -4.79 -1.06
C SER A 154 -1.30 -3.48 -1.40
N LEU A 155 -1.24 -3.01 -2.65
CA LEU A 155 -2.01 -1.84 -3.08
C LEU A 155 -3.52 -2.01 -2.86
N ILE A 156 -4.07 -3.18 -3.23
CA ILE A 156 -5.49 -3.49 -3.04
C ILE A 156 -5.85 -3.59 -1.55
N ALA A 157 -4.97 -4.15 -0.73
CA ALA A 157 -5.14 -4.21 0.72
C ALA A 157 -5.16 -2.80 1.33
N MET A 158 -4.23 -1.93 0.92
CA MET A 158 -4.12 -0.57 1.41
C MET A 158 -5.40 0.26 1.18
N VAL A 159 -6.13 0.06 0.07
CA VAL A 159 -7.43 0.72 -0.15
C VAL A 159 -8.40 0.45 1.01
N LYS A 160 -8.41 -0.77 1.54
CA LYS A 160 -9.27 -1.14 2.68
C LYS A 160 -8.72 -0.60 4.00
N ASP A 161 -7.40 -0.61 4.15
CA ASP A 161 -6.71 -0.12 5.35
C ASP A 161 -6.88 1.40 5.54
N THR A 162 -7.18 2.16 4.47
CA THR A 162 -7.51 3.59 4.58
C THR A 162 -8.69 3.85 5.52
N SER A 163 -9.57 2.89 5.75
CA SER A 163 -10.66 2.99 6.73
C SER A 163 -10.15 3.25 8.16
N LEU A 164 -8.92 2.84 8.49
CA LEU A 164 -8.29 3.13 9.77
C LEU A 164 -8.01 4.62 9.97
N ALA A 165 -7.84 5.38 8.88
CA ALA A 165 -7.62 6.82 8.94
C ALA A 165 -8.84 7.60 9.43
N ALA A 166 -10.04 6.99 9.43
CA ALA A 166 -11.22 7.55 10.10
C ALA A 166 -10.96 7.84 11.58
N ASN A 167 -10.14 7.02 12.25
CA ASN A 167 -9.82 7.18 13.67
C ASN A 167 -8.92 8.41 13.97
N ILE A 168 -8.33 9.00 12.95
CA ILE A 168 -7.59 10.27 13.02
C ILE A 168 -8.30 11.37 12.22
N THR A 169 -9.60 11.28 12.11
CA THR A 169 -10.51 12.27 11.52
C THR A 169 -10.37 12.52 10.00
N VAL A 170 -9.68 11.66 9.26
CA VAL A 170 -9.68 11.72 7.80
C VAL A 170 -11.07 11.41 7.27
N THR A 171 -11.67 12.33 6.52
CA THR A 171 -13.03 12.21 5.99
C THR A 171 -13.04 11.37 4.71
N GLU A 172 -12.70 10.08 4.83
CA GLU A 172 -12.78 9.06 3.78
C GLU A 172 -14.15 8.32 3.84
N MET A 173 -14.34 7.26 3.01
CA MET A 173 -15.62 6.57 2.88
C MET A 173 -16.18 6.06 4.22
N PHE A 174 -15.36 5.42 5.04
CA PHE A 174 -15.80 4.81 6.30
C PHE A 174 -16.19 5.88 7.33
N MET A 175 -15.42 6.97 7.43
CA MET A 175 -15.76 8.11 8.31
C MET A 175 -17.09 8.76 7.92
N VAL A 176 -17.35 8.93 6.62
CA VAL A 176 -18.63 9.46 6.14
C VAL A 176 -19.77 8.51 6.49
N THR A 177 -19.57 7.20 6.31
CA THR A 177 -20.55 6.18 6.68
C THR A 177 -20.87 6.25 8.17
N GLN A 178 -19.87 6.33 9.05
CA GLN A 178 -20.08 6.47 10.49
C GLN A 178 -20.94 7.70 10.84
N ARG A 179 -20.70 8.84 10.16
CA ARG A 179 -21.51 10.05 10.36
C ARG A 179 -22.97 9.87 9.92
N ILE A 180 -23.21 9.13 8.83
CA ILE A 180 -24.57 8.83 8.36
C ILE A 180 -25.24 7.85 9.33
N VAL A 181 -24.54 6.81 9.78
CA VAL A 181 -25.03 5.85 10.79
C VAL A 181 -25.48 6.58 12.07
N ALA A 182 -24.66 7.50 12.57
CA ALA A 182 -24.96 8.27 13.77
C ALA A 182 -26.25 9.12 13.65
N ARG A 183 -26.65 9.50 12.43
CA ARG A 183 -27.86 10.31 12.18
C ARG A 183 -29.10 9.46 11.89
N THR A 184 -28.91 8.32 11.23
CA THR A 184 -30.03 7.50 10.72
C THR A 184 -30.38 6.33 11.61
N HIS A 185 -29.42 5.90 12.46
CA HIS A 185 -29.49 4.71 13.32
C HIS A 185 -29.72 3.39 12.54
N GLU A 186 -29.16 3.31 11.29
CA GLU A 186 -29.24 2.13 10.42
C GLU A 186 -27.85 1.52 10.16
N PRO A 187 -27.14 1.01 11.19
CA PRO A 187 -25.74 0.59 11.05
C PRO A 187 -25.56 -0.58 10.10
N LEU A 188 -26.43 -1.60 10.17
CA LEU A 188 -26.27 -2.81 9.36
C LEU A 188 -26.31 -2.49 7.86
N ALA A 189 -27.31 -1.75 7.42
CA ALA A 189 -27.51 -1.45 6.02
C ALA A 189 -26.38 -0.56 5.46
N LEU A 190 -25.96 0.46 6.19
CA LEU A 190 -24.92 1.40 5.78
C LEU A 190 -23.52 0.79 5.81
N TYR A 191 -23.22 -0.09 6.78
CA TYR A 191 -21.94 -0.80 6.77
C TYR A 191 -21.87 -1.87 5.66
N ILE A 192 -23.00 -2.49 5.29
CA ILE A 192 -23.07 -3.34 4.10
C ILE A 192 -22.84 -2.49 2.85
N GLU A 193 -23.48 -1.34 2.73
CA GLU A 193 -23.33 -0.43 1.58
C GLU A 193 -21.87 0.00 1.38
N VAL A 194 -21.19 0.50 2.41
CA VAL A 194 -19.77 0.88 2.29
C VAL A 194 -18.89 -0.33 2.01
N GLY A 195 -19.20 -1.49 2.57
CA GLY A 195 -18.53 -2.75 2.27
C GLY A 195 -18.62 -3.11 0.78
N LEU A 196 -19.79 -2.93 0.16
CA LEU A 196 -20.01 -3.14 -1.27
C LEU A 196 -19.24 -2.12 -2.12
N ILE A 197 -19.13 -0.86 -1.67
CA ILE A 197 -18.34 0.16 -2.35
C ILE A 197 -16.83 -0.18 -2.29
N TYR A 198 -16.31 -0.62 -1.12
CA TYR A 198 -14.94 -1.13 -1.01
C TYR A 198 -14.70 -2.35 -1.92
N LEU A 199 -15.67 -3.27 -1.99
CA LEU A 199 -15.62 -4.43 -2.87
C LEU A 199 -15.55 -4.01 -4.35
N LEU A 200 -16.30 -2.99 -4.75
CA LEU A 200 -16.26 -2.44 -6.10
C LEU A 200 -14.85 -1.90 -6.44
N PHE A 201 -14.28 -1.05 -5.58
CA PHE A 201 -12.92 -0.52 -5.78
C PHE A 201 -11.87 -1.64 -5.83
N SER A 202 -11.93 -2.58 -4.89
CA SER A 202 -11.02 -3.72 -4.85
C SER A 202 -11.14 -4.60 -6.11
N THR A 203 -12.36 -4.83 -6.60
CA THR A 203 -12.63 -5.61 -7.82
C THR A 203 -12.03 -4.95 -9.05
N VAL A 204 -12.19 -3.63 -9.19
CA VAL A 204 -11.59 -2.86 -10.30
C VAL A 204 -10.06 -2.99 -10.25
N LEU A 205 -9.46 -2.78 -9.10
CA LEU A 205 -8.00 -2.89 -8.94
C LEU A 205 -7.50 -4.32 -9.20
N THR A 206 -8.22 -5.35 -8.74
CA THR A 206 -7.87 -6.76 -9.02
C THR A 206 -7.91 -7.06 -10.52
N LYS A 207 -8.87 -6.53 -11.26
CA LYS A 207 -8.90 -6.66 -12.72
C LYS A 207 -7.70 -5.97 -13.37
N LEU A 208 -7.33 -4.78 -12.92
CA LEU A 208 -6.14 -4.05 -13.40
C LEU A 208 -4.85 -4.81 -13.08
N GLN A 209 -4.74 -5.39 -11.88
CA GLN A 209 -3.65 -6.29 -11.51
C GLN A 209 -3.52 -7.45 -12.50
N GLY A 210 -4.60 -8.18 -12.76
CA GLY A 210 -4.59 -9.32 -13.69
C GLY A 210 -4.16 -8.95 -15.12
N ILE A 211 -4.50 -7.73 -15.59
CA ILE A 211 -4.00 -7.20 -16.87
C ILE A 211 -2.49 -6.97 -16.81
N GLY A 212 -1.99 -6.38 -15.72
CA GLY A 212 -0.57 -6.15 -15.50
C GLY A 212 0.23 -7.46 -15.46
N GLU A 213 -0.25 -8.45 -14.69
CA GLU A 213 0.39 -9.77 -14.58
C GLU A 213 0.47 -10.49 -15.95
N LYS A 214 -0.60 -10.48 -16.74
CA LYS A 214 -0.59 -11.06 -18.08
C LYS A 214 0.45 -10.40 -18.98
N LYS A 215 0.61 -9.09 -18.94
CA LYS A 215 1.65 -8.40 -19.71
C LYS A 215 3.05 -8.79 -19.29
N LEU A 216 3.29 -8.94 -17.99
CA LEU A 216 4.60 -9.32 -17.46
C LEU A 216 4.94 -10.79 -17.72
N SER A 217 3.96 -11.71 -17.65
CA SER A 217 4.14 -13.14 -17.90
C SER A 217 4.37 -13.49 -19.38
N THR A 218 3.85 -12.67 -20.31
CA THR A 218 4.06 -12.90 -21.77
C THR A 218 5.54 -12.79 -22.16
N TYR A 219 6.36 -12.10 -21.36
CA TYR A 219 7.80 -12.03 -21.58
C TYR A 219 8.56 -13.28 -21.12
N GLN A 220 8.00 -14.10 -20.23
CA GLN A 220 8.61 -15.38 -19.83
C GLN A 220 8.47 -16.45 -20.92
N LYS A 221 7.32 -16.51 -21.60
CA LYS A 221 7.06 -17.50 -22.68
C LYS A 221 7.80 -17.24 -23.97
N LYS A 222 8.41 -16.07 -24.16
CA LYS A 222 9.20 -15.74 -25.35
C LYS A 222 10.71 -16.02 -25.18
N GLY A 223 11.13 -16.45 -23.99
CA GLY A 223 12.53 -16.75 -23.65
C GLY A 223 12.84 -18.25 -23.46
N GLU A 224 11.81 -19.11 -23.62
CA GLU A 224 11.95 -20.57 -23.78
C GLU A 224 11.82 -20.93 -25.26
#